data_2998ed5eb101b5cdc1a7c831ecbd962c
#
_entry.id   2998ed5eb101b5cdc1a7c831ecbd962c
#
_cell.length_a   1.000
_cell.length_b   1.000
_cell.length_c   1.000
_cell.angle_alpha   90.00
_cell.angle_beta   90.00
_cell.angle_gamma   90.00
#
_symmetry.space_group_name_H-M   'P 1'
#
loop_
_entity.id
_entity.type
_entity.pdbx_description
1 polymer ?
#
loop_
_entity_poly.entity_id
_entity_poly.type
_entity_poly.pdbx_seq_one_letter_code
_entity_poly.pdbx_strand_id
1 'polypeptide(L)'
;MTTSDRGLATLRCALGALILLWAGVLIGVSFLAAPAKFNAPSLSLPVAMDVGRQEFGVLNLVEIGLAILTLALAAYVRPGRLIWLALGIAALVVAVQALWLLPLLDARALSIIEGETPPAAPWHALYIMLEVLKLLALLVAGWLALWRLRAG
;
A
#
# COMPACT_ATOMS: atom_id res chain seq x y z
N MET A 1 21.88 29.22 -6.76
CA MET A 1 20.74 28.47 -6.24
C MET A 1 20.04 29.34 -5.21
N THR A 2 18.85 29.83 -5.51
CA THR A 2 18.09 30.71 -4.62
C THR A 2 17.52 29.90 -3.42
N THR A 3 17.09 30.62 -2.37
CA THR A 3 16.41 29.97 -1.22
C THR A 3 15.15 29.22 -1.65
N SER A 4 14.44 29.74 -2.66
CA SER A 4 13.26 29.10 -3.26
C SER A 4 13.61 27.77 -3.96
N ASP A 5 14.72 27.71 -4.67
CA ASP A 5 15.17 26.50 -5.38
C ASP A 5 15.52 25.38 -4.39
N ARG A 6 16.16 25.73 -3.27
CA ARG A 6 16.48 24.77 -2.20
C ARG A 6 15.22 24.23 -1.55
N GLY A 7 14.23 25.06 -1.29
CA GLY A 7 12.94 24.64 -0.72
C GLY A 7 12.23 23.63 -1.62
N LEU A 8 12.17 23.91 -2.94
CA LEU A 8 11.53 23.00 -3.88
C LEU A 8 12.31 21.66 -4.02
N ALA A 9 13.63 21.70 -4.00
CA ALA A 9 14.45 20.49 -4.01
C ALA A 9 14.19 19.61 -2.77
N THR A 10 14.08 20.22 -1.59
CA THR A 10 13.75 19.54 -0.34
C THR A 10 12.37 18.85 -0.43
N LEU A 11 11.35 19.54 -0.96
CA LEU A 11 10.00 18.98 -1.11
C LEU A 11 9.95 17.83 -2.14
N ARG A 12 10.75 17.90 -3.20
CA ARG A 12 10.92 16.78 -4.14
C ARG A 12 11.56 15.56 -3.48
N CYS A 13 12.57 15.79 -2.65
CA CYS A 13 13.21 14.74 -1.84
C CYS A 13 12.18 14.10 -0.88
N ALA A 14 11.42 14.93 -0.17
CA ALA A 14 10.38 14.48 0.73
C ALA A 14 9.30 13.66 0.02
N LEU A 15 8.90 14.04 -1.20
CA LEU A 15 7.98 13.26 -2.01
C LEU A 15 8.54 11.86 -2.32
N GLY A 16 9.79 11.77 -2.76
CA GLY A 16 10.42 10.47 -3.02
C GLY A 16 10.52 9.60 -1.77
N ALA A 17 10.92 10.20 -0.64
CA ALA A 17 11.00 9.52 0.64
C ALA A 17 9.64 9.00 1.13
N LEU A 18 8.58 9.81 0.99
CA LEU A 18 7.22 9.44 1.38
C LEU A 18 6.67 8.28 0.53
N ILE A 19 6.92 8.28 -0.78
CA ILE A 19 6.55 7.20 -1.69
C ILE A 19 7.26 5.90 -1.30
N LEU A 20 8.57 5.96 -1.00
CA LEU A 20 9.33 4.77 -0.59
C LEU A 20 8.97 4.30 0.82
N LEU A 21 8.61 5.21 1.73
CA LEU A 21 8.05 4.86 3.03
C LEU A 21 6.75 4.05 2.85
N TRP A 22 5.86 4.49 1.96
CA TRP A 22 4.63 3.76 1.66
C TRP A 22 4.93 2.36 1.11
N ALA A 23 5.85 2.24 0.14
CA ALA A 23 6.29 0.93 -0.35
C ALA A 23 6.88 0.05 0.77
N GLY A 24 7.65 0.63 1.68
CA GLY A 24 8.23 -0.07 2.84
C GLY A 24 7.16 -0.60 3.81
N VAL A 25 6.16 0.20 4.14
CA VAL A 25 5.01 -0.20 4.97
C VAL A 25 4.27 -1.38 4.33
N LEU A 26 3.97 -1.28 3.05
CA LEU A 26 3.32 -2.34 2.27
C LEU A 26 4.14 -3.64 2.30
N ILE A 27 5.45 -3.59 2.04
CA ILE A 27 6.32 -4.76 2.10
C ILE A 27 6.31 -5.36 3.51
N GLY A 28 6.47 -4.53 4.53
CA GLY A 28 6.55 -4.97 5.92
C GLY A 28 5.30 -5.71 6.37
N VAL A 29 4.12 -5.20 6.03
CA VAL A 29 2.86 -5.80 6.47
C VAL A 29 2.44 -6.93 5.53
N SER A 30 2.25 -6.66 4.23
CA SER A 30 1.61 -7.62 3.32
C SER A 30 2.53 -8.77 2.91
N PHE A 31 3.84 -8.54 2.82
CA PHE A 31 4.78 -9.57 2.34
C PHE A 31 5.66 -10.18 3.43
N LEU A 32 5.77 -9.55 4.60
CA LEU A 32 6.55 -10.09 5.73
C LEU A 32 5.65 -10.50 6.90
N ALA A 33 4.90 -9.59 7.52
CA ALA A 33 4.14 -9.87 8.74
C ALA A 33 2.96 -10.81 8.47
N ALA A 34 2.16 -10.53 7.44
CA ALA A 34 0.97 -11.31 7.12
C ALA A 34 1.27 -12.79 6.84
N PRO A 35 2.25 -13.19 6.01
CA PRO A 35 2.59 -14.61 5.84
C PRO A 35 3.31 -15.21 7.06
N ALA A 36 4.14 -14.44 7.76
CA ALA A 36 4.92 -14.94 8.91
C ALA A 36 4.04 -15.45 10.05
N LYS A 37 2.85 -14.84 10.29
CA LYS A 37 1.94 -15.29 11.37
C LYS A 37 1.47 -16.73 11.21
N PHE A 38 1.34 -17.24 9.98
CA PHE A 38 0.95 -18.64 9.73
C PHE A 38 2.04 -19.65 10.05
N ASN A 39 3.27 -19.21 10.33
CA ASN A 39 4.36 -20.06 10.79
C ASN A 39 4.38 -20.24 12.33
N ALA A 40 3.50 -19.55 13.06
CA ALA A 40 3.41 -19.67 14.52
C ALA A 40 2.66 -20.96 14.90
N PRO A 41 3.29 -21.98 15.55
CA PRO A 41 2.67 -23.28 15.81
C PRO A 41 1.47 -23.21 16.77
N SER A 42 1.45 -22.18 17.62
CA SER A 42 0.39 -21.95 18.61
C SER A 42 -0.82 -21.19 18.06
N LEU A 43 -0.76 -20.70 16.82
CA LEU A 43 -1.81 -19.89 16.22
C LEU A 43 -2.79 -20.79 15.47
N SER A 44 -4.03 -20.93 15.98
CA SER A 44 -5.08 -21.64 15.25
C SER A 44 -5.52 -20.85 14.01
N LEU A 45 -6.05 -21.54 13.00
CA LEU A 45 -6.51 -20.86 11.77
C LEU A 45 -7.55 -19.74 12.03
N PRO A 46 -8.58 -19.94 12.87
CA PRO A 46 -9.52 -18.85 13.19
C PRO A 46 -8.83 -17.62 13.78
N VAL A 47 -7.89 -17.81 14.72
CA VAL A 47 -7.14 -16.70 15.33
C VAL A 47 -6.25 -16.03 14.29
N ALA A 48 -5.56 -16.79 13.41
CA ALA A 48 -4.76 -16.24 12.34
C ALA A 48 -5.59 -15.39 11.35
N MET A 49 -6.83 -15.82 11.07
CA MET A 49 -7.77 -15.08 10.22
C MET A 49 -8.23 -13.78 10.88
N ASP A 50 -8.54 -13.82 12.18
CA ASP A 50 -8.97 -12.62 12.91
C ASP A 50 -7.83 -11.59 13.01
N VAL A 51 -6.62 -12.02 13.36
CA VAL A 51 -5.43 -11.15 13.30
C VAL A 51 -5.25 -10.54 11.92
N GLY A 52 -5.42 -11.34 10.86
CA GLY A 52 -5.29 -10.86 9.48
C GLY A 52 -6.31 -9.78 9.11
N ARG A 53 -7.55 -9.90 9.57
CA ARG A 53 -8.59 -8.88 9.37
C ARG A 53 -8.17 -7.54 9.96
N GLN A 54 -7.71 -7.55 11.22
CA GLN A 54 -7.26 -6.34 11.90
C GLN A 54 -6.03 -5.74 11.22
N GLU A 55 -5.06 -6.58 10.88
CA GLU A 55 -3.81 -6.18 10.23
C GLU A 55 -4.06 -5.46 8.90
N PHE A 56 -4.88 -6.04 8.01
CA PHE A 56 -5.21 -5.44 6.73
C PHE A 56 -6.14 -4.23 6.85
N GLY A 57 -7.02 -4.21 7.84
CA GLY A 57 -7.84 -3.04 8.14
C GLY A 57 -6.99 -1.84 8.55
N VAL A 58 -6.04 -2.03 9.46
CA VAL A 58 -5.10 -0.97 9.88
C VAL A 58 -4.17 -0.56 8.74
N LEU A 59 -3.64 -1.54 7.99
CA LEU A 59 -2.81 -1.23 6.82
C LEU A 59 -3.54 -0.33 5.83
N ASN A 60 -4.77 -0.65 5.50
CA ASN A 60 -5.56 0.12 4.54
C ASN A 60 -5.80 1.56 5.02
N LEU A 61 -6.07 1.79 6.31
CA LEU A 61 -6.18 3.13 6.87
C LEU A 61 -4.87 3.92 6.75
N VAL A 62 -3.74 3.28 7.06
CA VAL A 62 -2.40 3.88 6.91
C VAL A 62 -2.14 4.21 5.44
N GLU A 63 -2.47 3.32 4.51
CA GLU A 63 -2.30 3.54 3.08
C GLU A 63 -3.18 4.67 2.53
N ILE A 64 -4.41 4.80 3.01
CA ILE A 64 -5.27 5.95 2.67
C ILE A 64 -4.60 7.27 3.13
N GLY A 65 -4.09 7.31 4.34
CA GLY A 65 -3.36 8.47 4.86
C GLY A 65 -2.12 8.79 4.02
N LEU A 66 -1.32 7.78 3.70
CA LEU A 66 -0.12 7.92 2.85
C LEU A 66 -0.48 8.35 1.42
N ALA A 67 -1.56 7.82 0.84
CA ALA A 67 -2.06 8.23 -0.47
C ALA A 67 -2.45 9.73 -0.48
N ILE A 68 -3.23 10.17 0.51
CA ILE A 68 -3.65 11.58 0.63
C ILE A 68 -2.43 12.49 0.76
N LEU A 69 -1.50 12.18 1.67
CA LEU A 69 -0.30 12.99 1.89
C LEU A 69 0.60 13.03 0.65
N THR A 70 0.80 11.88 0.01
CA THR A 70 1.64 11.77 -1.19
C THR A 70 1.04 12.52 -2.37
N LEU A 71 -0.29 12.39 -2.60
CA LEU A 71 -0.98 13.10 -3.68
C LEU A 71 -1.02 14.62 -3.42
N ALA A 72 -1.23 15.06 -2.18
CA ALA A 72 -1.21 16.47 -1.82
C ALA A 72 0.19 17.08 -2.06
N LEU A 73 1.25 16.39 -1.62
CA LEU A 73 2.62 16.84 -1.85
C LEU A 73 2.98 16.81 -3.34
N ALA A 74 2.54 15.79 -4.09
CA ALA A 74 2.71 15.72 -5.53
C ALA A 74 1.99 16.87 -6.25
N ALA A 75 0.78 17.26 -5.81
CA ALA A 75 0.05 18.39 -6.37
C ALA A 75 0.82 19.73 -6.21
N TYR A 76 1.52 19.88 -5.08
CA TYR A 76 2.36 21.04 -4.85
C TYR A 76 3.67 21.01 -5.66
N VAL A 77 4.39 19.89 -5.60
CA VAL A 77 5.70 19.69 -6.26
C VAL A 77 5.59 19.59 -7.78
N ARG A 78 4.43 19.12 -8.28
CA ARG A 78 4.12 18.88 -9.70
C ARG A 78 5.16 17.98 -10.38
N PRO A 79 5.30 16.72 -9.95
CA PRO A 79 6.22 15.76 -10.57
C PRO A 79 5.78 15.44 -12.00
N GLY A 80 6.65 14.80 -12.78
CA GLY A 80 6.33 14.46 -14.15
C GLY A 80 5.19 13.43 -14.29
N ARG A 81 4.63 13.32 -15.50
CA ARG A 81 3.44 12.52 -15.82
C ARG A 81 3.53 11.05 -15.37
N LEU A 82 4.70 10.43 -15.49
CA LEU A 82 4.89 9.01 -15.09
C LEU A 82 4.73 8.82 -13.57
N ILE A 83 5.21 9.77 -12.76
CA ILE A 83 5.02 9.72 -11.31
C ILE A 83 3.54 9.87 -10.98
N TRP A 84 2.82 10.79 -11.64
CA TRP A 84 1.39 10.95 -11.48
C TRP A 84 0.61 9.69 -11.86
N LEU A 85 0.96 9.05 -12.98
CA LEU A 85 0.33 7.80 -13.41
C LEU A 85 0.53 6.70 -12.35
N ALA A 86 1.76 6.53 -11.88
CA ALA A 86 2.07 5.51 -10.88
C ALA A 86 1.36 5.76 -9.53
N LEU A 87 1.32 7.01 -9.06
CA LEU A 87 0.57 7.38 -7.85
C LEU A 87 -0.95 7.21 -8.04
N GLY A 88 -1.46 7.51 -9.23
CA GLY A 88 -2.87 7.29 -9.58
C GLY A 88 -3.23 5.80 -9.55
N ILE A 89 -2.37 4.93 -10.09
CA ILE A 89 -2.54 3.48 -10.00
C ILE A 89 -2.53 3.02 -8.54
N ALA A 90 -1.57 3.46 -7.74
CA ALA A 90 -1.50 3.07 -6.34
C ALA A 90 -2.74 3.51 -5.55
N ALA A 91 -3.17 4.77 -5.72
CA ALA A 91 -4.37 5.30 -5.06
C ALA A 91 -5.66 4.58 -5.51
N LEU A 92 -5.78 4.25 -6.80
CA LEU A 92 -6.91 3.48 -7.33
C LEU A 92 -6.96 2.08 -6.70
N VAL A 93 -5.82 1.41 -6.60
CA VAL A 93 -5.73 0.09 -5.96
C VAL A 93 -6.16 0.17 -4.50
N VAL A 94 -5.69 1.16 -3.73
CA VAL A 94 -6.13 1.36 -2.34
C VAL A 94 -7.64 1.56 -2.26
N ALA A 95 -8.21 2.37 -3.15
CA ALA A 95 -9.66 2.60 -3.18
C ALA A 95 -10.46 1.32 -3.52
N VAL A 96 -10.02 0.54 -4.50
CA VAL A 96 -10.63 -0.75 -4.87
C VAL A 96 -10.56 -1.74 -3.70
N GLN A 97 -9.41 -1.80 -3.02
CA GLN A 97 -9.22 -2.65 -1.84
C GLN A 97 -10.14 -2.20 -0.70
N ALA A 98 -10.16 -0.92 -0.36
CA ALA A 98 -10.96 -0.37 0.74
C ALA A 98 -12.47 -0.56 0.55
N LEU A 99 -12.97 -0.23 -0.65
CA LEU A 99 -14.40 -0.13 -0.90
C LEU A 99 -15.04 -1.45 -1.33
N TRP A 100 -14.27 -2.36 -1.85
CA TRP A 100 -14.81 -3.60 -2.43
C TRP A 100 -14.14 -4.86 -1.89
N LEU A 101 -12.83 -4.99 -2.01
CA LEU A 101 -12.17 -6.28 -1.81
C LEU A 101 -12.00 -6.64 -0.33
N LEU A 102 -11.65 -5.67 0.52
CA LEU A 102 -11.52 -5.90 1.96
C LEU A 102 -12.85 -6.28 2.62
N PRO A 103 -14.00 -5.64 2.33
CA PRO A 103 -15.29 -6.12 2.84
C PRO A 103 -15.60 -7.56 2.47
N LEU A 104 -15.28 -8.00 1.24
CA LEU A 104 -15.48 -9.39 0.81
C LEU A 104 -14.56 -10.37 1.56
N LEU A 105 -13.30 -10.00 1.73
CA LEU A 105 -12.32 -10.80 2.48
C LEU A 105 -12.68 -10.88 3.97
N ASP A 106 -13.18 -9.78 4.53
CA ASP A 106 -13.60 -9.69 5.93
C ASP A 106 -14.80 -10.60 6.21
N ALA A 107 -15.85 -10.53 5.38
CA ALA A 107 -17.01 -11.39 5.48
C ALA A 107 -16.63 -12.89 5.38
N ARG A 108 -15.73 -13.22 4.44
CA ARG A 108 -15.23 -14.58 4.30
C ARG A 108 -14.43 -15.06 5.51
N ALA A 109 -13.59 -14.19 6.07
CA ALA A 109 -12.80 -14.52 7.26
C ALA A 109 -13.70 -14.76 8.47
N LEU A 110 -14.76 -13.95 8.64
CA LEU A 110 -15.77 -14.15 9.69
C LEU A 110 -16.45 -15.51 9.58
N SER A 111 -16.93 -15.91 8.37
CA SER A 111 -17.51 -17.25 8.17
C SER A 111 -16.55 -18.37 8.61
N ILE A 112 -15.25 -18.26 8.29
CA ILE A 112 -14.26 -19.27 8.71
C ILE A 112 -14.07 -19.27 10.23
N ILE A 113 -14.06 -18.10 10.87
CA ILE A 113 -13.94 -17.96 12.32
C ILE A 113 -15.14 -18.59 13.03
N GLU A 114 -16.34 -18.47 12.45
CA GLU A 114 -17.59 -19.07 12.93
C GLU A 114 -17.69 -20.59 12.67
N GLY A 115 -16.67 -21.17 12.03
CA GLY A 115 -16.58 -22.61 11.77
C GLY A 115 -17.23 -23.05 10.45
N GLU A 116 -17.63 -22.11 9.60
CA GLU A 116 -18.18 -22.40 8.28
C GLU A 116 -17.06 -22.74 7.28
N THR A 117 -17.42 -23.42 6.21
CA THR A 117 -16.54 -23.71 5.07
C THR A 117 -17.02 -22.99 3.82
N PRO A 118 -16.77 -21.67 3.69
CA PRO A 118 -17.25 -20.93 2.53
C PRO A 118 -16.61 -21.45 1.23
N PRO A 119 -17.35 -21.43 0.09
CA PRO A 119 -16.84 -21.92 -1.18
C PRO A 119 -15.56 -21.25 -1.60
N ALA A 120 -14.71 -21.93 -2.38
CA ALA A 120 -13.45 -21.35 -2.87
C ALA A 120 -13.74 -20.07 -3.68
N ALA A 121 -12.96 -19.03 -3.41
CA ALA A 121 -13.10 -17.75 -4.10
C ALA A 121 -11.71 -17.13 -4.36
N PRO A 122 -11.52 -16.45 -5.49
CA PRO A 122 -10.20 -15.92 -5.90
C PRO A 122 -9.81 -14.60 -5.20
N TRP A 123 -10.61 -14.12 -4.23
CA TRP A 123 -10.46 -12.78 -3.65
C TRP A 123 -9.09 -12.55 -3.01
N HIS A 124 -8.55 -13.55 -2.34
CA HIS A 124 -7.23 -13.44 -1.71
C HIS A 124 -6.10 -13.36 -2.76
N ALA A 125 -6.19 -14.17 -3.82
CA ALA A 125 -5.24 -14.09 -4.93
C ALA A 125 -5.32 -12.73 -5.65
N LEU A 126 -6.52 -12.22 -5.86
CA LEU A 126 -6.74 -10.90 -6.43
C LEU A 126 -6.15 -9.80 -5.53
N TYR A 127 -6.33 -9.91 -4.21
CA TYR A 127 -5.73 -8.98 -3.27
C TYR A 127 -4.20 -8.96 -3.41
N ILE A 128 -3.54 -10.13 -3.42
CA ILE A 128 -2.09 -10.23 -3.59
C ILE A 128 -1.64 -9.63 -4.93
N MET A 129 -2.35 -9.88 -6.03
CA MET A 129 -2.02 -9.30 -7.34
C MET A 129 -2.09 -7.77 -7.30
N LEU A 130 -3.10 -7.21 -6.66
CA LEU A 130 -3.24 -5.76 -6.50
C LEU A 130 -2.13 -5.17 -5.59
N GLU A 131 -1.73 -5.89 -4.53
CA GLU A 131 -0.59 -5.50 -3.69
C GLU A 131 0.71 -5.43 -4.49
N VAL A 132 0.98 -6.43 -5.33
CA VAL A 132 2.16 -6.45 -6.20
C VAL A 132 2.11 -5.30 -7.21
N LEU A 133 0.97 -5.07 -7.85
CA LEU A 133 0.80 -3.95 -8.79
C LEU A 133 1.05 -2.60 -8.11
N LYS A 134 0.47 -2.39 -6.93
CA LYS A 134 0.65 -1.19 -6.12
C LYS A 134 2.11 -1.00 -5.73
N LEU A 135 2.77 -2.06 -5.26
CA LEU A 135 4.18 -2.03 -4.89
C LEU A 135 5.06 -1.63 -6.08
N LEU A 136 4.87 -2.24 -7.25
CA LEU A 136 5.63 -1.90 -8.47
C LEU A 136 5.41 -0.42 -8.86
N ALA A 137 4.17 0.05 -8.81
CA ALA A 137 3.86 1.45 -9.09
C ALA A 137 4.59 2.40 -8.12
N LEU A 138 4.58 2.12 -6.82
CA LEU A 138 5.27 2.92 -5.80
C LEU A 138 6.79 2.89 -5.98
N LEU A 139 7.39 1.73 -6.26
CA LEU A 139 8.82 1.62 -6.50
C LEU A 139 9.26 2.42 -7.73
N VAL A 140 8.50 2.33 -8.83
CA VAL A 140 8.75 3.12 -10.04
C VAL A 140 8.63 4.62 -9.75
N ALA A 141 7.56 5.05 -9.06
CA ALA A 141 7.35 6.45 -8.72
C ALA A 141 8.47 6.98 -7.80
N GLY A 142 8.84 6.23 -6.77
CA GLY A 142 9.91 6.59 -5.84
C GLY A 142 11.28 6.68 -6.52
N TRP A 143 11.61 5.69 -7.35
CA TRP A 143 12.82 5.72 -8.16
C TRP A 143 12.89 6.94 -9.07
N LEU A 144 11.84 7.21 -9.84
CA LEU A 144 11.79 8.38 -10.74
C LEU A 144 11.85 9.70 -9.98
N ALA A 145 11.24 9.79 -8.80
CA ALA A 145 11.29 10.98 -7.97
C ALA A 145 12.72 11.28 -7.51
N LEU A 146 13.47 10.25 -7.06
CA LEU A 146 14.84 10.40 -6.60
C LEU A 146 15.84 10.57 -7.76
N TRP A 147 15.64 9.87 -8.89
CA TRP A 147 16.51 10.00 -10.06
C TRP A 147 16.54 11.42 -10.61
N ARG A 148 15.40 12.09 -10.66
CA ARG A 148 15.29 13.48 -11.13
C ARG A 148 16.02 14.50 -10.26
N LEU A 149 16.28 14.18 -8.99
CA LEU A 149 17.08 15.02 -8.10
C LEU A 149 18.56 15.03 -8.47
N ARG A 150 19.04 13.95 -9.11
CA ARG A 150 20.45 13.83 -9.53
C ARG A 150 20.71 14.49 -10.89
N ALA A 151 19.65 14.71 -11.68
CA ALA A 151 19.77 15.22 -13.04
C ALA A 151 19.55 16.74 -13.16
N GLY A 152 19.23 17.44 -12.08
CA GLY A 152 19.04 18.89 -12.01
C GLY A 152 19.95 19.53 -10.99
#